data_7921040f0c77042aeb26b29089e4c264
#
_entry.id   7921040f0c77042aeb26b29089e4c264
#
_cell.length_a   1.000
_cell.length_b   1.000
_cell.length_c   1.000
_cell.angle_alpha   90.00
_cell.angle_beta   90.00
_cell.angle_gamma   90.00
#
_symmetry.space_group_name_H-M   'P 1'
#
loop_
_entity.id
_entity.type
_entity.pdbx_description
1 polymer ?
#
loop_
_entity_poly.entity_id
_entity_poly.type
_entity_poly.pdbx_seq_one_letter_code
_entity_poly.pdbx_strand_id
1 'polypeptide(L)'
;MKTSTIRRFIAAAAVAAMLTGCAAPARQSETSDVSTQSQQSQAAASSAPAQEMTFTDALGYTVQLSSWDRVASLYGSFAETWVLAGGSLVGATVDAVEERGMELGDGVALLGSVKEPNLEEIIAADPDFLILSADIAAQVDMHDALTSAGIPHAYYRVDGVSDYLAMLEQFCQMTGREDLYEENGLAVQAEVDRVLEAVQDEPHPTVLLLRAFSSGAKAKGDDNLAGVILRDLGAENLVEQHESLLEDVSLEEVIAADPDFIFVVTMGSSEEAALDYMEQNFESNPAWAELTAVQEDHYVLLPKELFHYKPNARWGESYAYLAKILYPELAAEIG
;
A
#
# COMPACT_ATOMS: atom_id res chain seq x y z
N MET A 1 36.27 21.04 5.10
CA MET A 1 36.43 21.09 3.63
C MET A 1 37.04 19.75 3.18
N LYS A 2 36.22 18.82 2.68
CA LYS A 2 36.65 17.67 1.87
C LYS A 2 35.55 17.41 0.87
N THR A 3 35.81 17.78 -0.37
CA THR A 3 34.98 17.57 -1.53
C THR A 3 35.11 16.11 -1.97
N SER A 4 33.98 15.38 -2.01
CA SER A 4 33.90 14.04 -2.59
C SER A 4 33.30 14.13 -3.98
N THR A 5 34.08 13.71 -4.98
CA THR A 5 33.78 13.76 -6.40
C THR A 5 33.05 12.50 -6.81
N ILE A 6 31.81 12.66 -7.30
CA ILE A 6 30.99 11.57 -7.88
C ILE A 6 31.46 11.31 -9.31
N ARG A 7 31.96 10.10 -9.57
CA ARG A 7 32.30 9.62 -10.93
C ARG A 7 31.05 9.04 -11.60
N ARG A 8 30.64 9.68 -12.69
CA ARG A 8 29.63 9.14 -13.64
C ARG A 8 30.33 8.23 -14.66
N PHE A 9 29.85 7.00 -14.79
CA PHE A 9 30.20 6.13 -15.92
C PHE A 9 29.11 6.24 -16.98
N ILE A 10 29.52 6.69 -18.19
CA ILE A 10 28.69 6.66 -19.39
C ILE A 10 29.18 5.45 -20.19
N ALA A 11 28.30 4.51 -20.46
CA ALA A 11 28.54 3.43 -21.42
C ALA A 11 27.75 3.72 -22.69
N ALA A 12 28.48 3.97 -23.79
CA ALA A 12 27.92 4.08 -25.13
C ALA A 12 27.95 2.72 -25.80
N ALA A 13 26.83 2.26 -26.36
CA ALA A 13 26.77 1.11 -27.22
C ALA A 13 26.30 1.55 -28.63
N ALA A 14 27.11 1.24 -29.64
CA ALA A 14 26.91 1.60 -31.02
C ALA A 14 26.00 0.60 -31.76
N VAL A 15 25.12 1.14 -32.60
CA VAL A 15 24.24 0.40 -33.50
C VAL A 15 24.94 0.29 -34.89
N ALA A 16 24.99 -0.91 -35.43
CA ALA A 16 25.36 -1.16 -36.81
C ALA A 16 24.17 -1.68 -37.60
N ALA A 17 23.76 -0.92 -38.58
CA ALA A 17 22.74 -1.28 -39.55
C ALA A 17 23.39 -2.04 -40.73
N MET A 18 22.72 -3.09 -41.25
CA MET A 18 22.98 -3.63 -42.61
C MET A 18 21.68 -3.81 -43.34
N LEU A 19 21.63 -3.08 -44.48
CA LEU A 19 20.65 -3.14 -45.57
C LEU A 19 21.14 -4.14 -46.63
N THR A 20 20.24 -4.99 -47.14
CA THR A 20 20.22 -5.55 -48.49
C THR A 20 18.80 -6.04 -48.73
N GLY A 21 18.06 -5.72 -49.74
CA GLY A 21 18.03 -5.35 -51.09
C GLY A 21 17.79 -6.51 -52.06
N CYS A 22 16.66 -6.48 -52.82
CA CYS A 22 16.34 -7.00 -54.14
C CYS A 22 15.00 -7.76 -54.18
N ALA A 23 14.01 -7.21 -54.83
CA ALA A 23 13.62 -7.14 -56.27
C ALA A 23 12.56 -8.19 -56.66
N ALA A 24 11.43 -7.68 -57.14
CA ALA A 24 10.30 -8.40 -57.76
C ALA A 24 10.63 -8.94 -59.16
N PRO A 25 9.77 -9.81 -59.76
CA PRO A 25 9.00 -9.31 -60.87
C PRO A 25 7.51 -9.74 -60.89
N ALA A 26 6.75 -8.91 -61.63
CA ALA A 26 5.36 -9.04 -61.96
C ALA A 26 5.08 -10.08 -63.05
N ARG A 27 3.86 -10.64 -63.05
CA ARG A 27 3.13 -11.02 -64.25
C ARG A 27 1.62 -11.12 -64.06
N GLN A 28 0.96 -10.43 -64.83
CA GLN A 28 -0.35 -10.21 -65.39
C GLN A 28 -1.37 -11.36 -65.44
N SER A 29 -2.57 -10.95 -65.03
CA SER A 29 -3.91 -11.07 -65.65
C SER A 29 -4.44 -12.44 -66.08
N GLU A 30 -5.62 -12.77 -65.51
CA GLU A 30 -6.81 -13.07 -66.36
C GLU A 30 -8.11 -12.86 -65.54
N THR A 31 -9.04 -12.21 -66.22
CA THR A 31 -10.42 -11.90 -65.78
C THR A 31 -11.31 -13.12 -65.88
N SER A 32 -12.21 -13.30 -64.92
CA SER A 32 -13.50 -13.95 -65.11
C SER A 32 -14.52 -13.45 -64.14
N ASP A 33 -15.54 -12.77 -64.59
CA ASP A 33 -16.77 -12.40 -63.94
C ASP A 33 -17.52 -13.65 -63.46
N VAL A 34 -18.00 -13.65 -62.18
CA VAL A 34 -19.29 -14.24 -61.79
C VAL A 34 -19.81 -13.61 -60.50
N SER A 35 -20.89 -12.84 -60.67
CA SER A 35 -22.06 -12.67 -59.82
C SER A 35 -21.96 -12.64 -58.28
N THR A 36 -22.17 -11.44 -57.74
CA THR A 36 -23.02 -11.00 -56.66
C THR A 36 -23.71 -12.10 -55.83
N GLN A 37 -23.26 -12.26 -54.59
CA GLN A 37 -24.13 -12.51 -53.46
C GLN A 37 -23.59 -11.78 -52.25
N SER A 38 -24.31 -10.72 -51.85
CA SER A 38 -24.08 -9.98 -50.61
C SER A 38 -24.49 -10.90 -49.45
N GLN A 39 -23.50 -11.56 -48.84
CA GLN A 39 -23.66 -12.08 -47.48
C GLN A 39 -23.17 -10.99 -46.53
N GLN A 40 -24.14 -10.29 -45.94
CA GLN A 40 -23.93 -9.54 -44.70
C GLN A 40 -23.48 -10.55 -43.65
N SER A 41 -22.17 -10.62 -43.40
CA SER A 41 -21.65 -11.14 -42.16
C SER A 41 -22.05 -10.15 -41.07
N GLN A 42 -23.16 -10.45 -40.41
CA GLN A 42 -23.37 -9.95 -39.06
C GLN A 42 -22.21 -10.47 -38.24
N ALA A 43 -21.28 -9.59 -37.92
CA ALA A 43 -20.38 -9.81 -36.79
C ALA A 43 -21.29 -9.97 -35.56
N ALA A 44 -21.45 -11.21 -35.13
CA ALA A 44 -21.95 -11.48 -33.79
C ALA A 44 -20.93 -10.83 -32.85
N ALA A 45 -21.32 -9.73 -32.25
CA ALA A 45 -20.67 -9.24 -31.06
C ALA A 45 -20.81 -10.39 -30.04
N SER A 46 -19.70 -11.07 -29.81
CA SER A 46 -19.56 -11.98 -28.68
C SER A 46 -19.67 -11.10 -27.44
N SER A 47 -20.88 -10.98 -26.90
CA SER A 47 -21.05 -10.46 -25.56
C SER A 47 -20.37 -11.48 -24.65
N ALA A 48 -19.20 -11.13 -24.11
CA ALA A 48 -18.66 -11.79 -22.95
C ALA A 48 -19.79 -11.89 -21.89
N PRO A 49 -19.91 -13.00 -21.14
CA PRO A 49 -20.90 -13.09 -20.08
C PRO A 49 -20.68 -11.88 -19.16
N ALA A 50 -21.78 -11.20 -18.82
CA ALA A 50 -21.74 -10.11 -17.84
C ALA A 50 -21.11 -10.68 -16.56
N GLN A 51 -19.96 -10.14 -16.17
CA GLN A 51 -19.32 -10.52 -14.93
C GLN A 51 -20.15 -9.88 -13.82
N GLU A 52 -20.74 -10.69 -12.95
CA GLU A 52 -21.45 -10.22 -11.77
C GLU A 52 -20.70 -10.70 -10.54
N MET A 53 -20.44 -9.79 -9.60
CA MET A 53 -19.81 -10.11 -8.32
C MET A 53 -20.69 -9.60 -7.18
N THR A 54 -20.90 -10.45 -6.17
CA THR A 54 -21.60 -10.09 -4.94
C THR A 54 -20.76 -10.47 -3.74
N PHE A 55 -20.51 -9.52 -2.84
CA PHE A 55 -19.74 -9.73 -1.61
C PHE A 55 -20.22 -8.80 -0.49
N THR A 56 -19.74 -9.03 0.72
CA THR A 56 -19.97 -8.13 1.86
C THR A 56 -18.67 -7.35 2.12
N ASP A 57 -18.78 -6.04 2.21
CA ASP A 57 -17.63 -5.16 2.46
C ASP A 57 -17.25 -5.07 3.96
N ALA A 58 -16.20 -4.30 4.28
CA ALA A 58 -15.68 -4.17 5.64
C ALA A 58 -16.64 -3.44 6.62
N LEU A 59 -17.67 -2.75 6.12
CA LEU A 59 -18.72 -2.12 6.93
C LEU A 59 -19.99 -2.97 7.02
N GLY A 60 -20.03 -4.13 6.36
CA GLY A 60 -21.17 -5.04 6.37
C GLY A 60 -22.22 -4.76 5.30
N TYR A 61 -21.96 -3.88 4.35
CA TYR A 61 -22.86 -3.65 3.21
C TYR A 61 -22.72 -4.78 2.19
N THR A 62 -23.86 -5.21 1.64
CA THR A 62 -23.86 -6.12 0.49
C THR A 62 -23.61 -5.31 -0.78
N VAL A 63 -22.47 -5.55 -1.42
CA VAL A 63 -22.06 -4.90 -2.66
C VAL A 63 -22.37 -5.83 -3.83
N GLN A 64 -23.03 -5.29 -4.87
CA GLN A 64 -23.31 -5.98 -6.12
C GLN A 64 -22.70 -5.18 -7.28
N LEU A 65 -21.77 -5.79 -7.99
CA LEU A 65 -21.11 -5.20 -9.13
C LEU A 65 -21.49 -5.95 -10.40
N SER A 66 -21.80 -5.20 -11.44
CA SER A 66 -22.07 -5.72 -12.79
C SER A 66 -21.00 -5.28 -13.80
N SER A 67 -20.09 -4.42 -13.40
CA SER A 67 -18.92 -3.94 -14.16
C SER A 67 -17.87 -3.41 -13.21
N TRP A 68 -16.61 -3.43 -13.64
CA TRP A 68 -15.43 -2.79 -13.03
C TRP A 68 -14.39 -2.40 -14.07
N ASP A 69 -14.91 -1.91 -15.21
CA ASP A 69 -14.08 -1.40 -16.29
C ASP A 69 -13.56 0.02 -16.00
N ARG A 70 -14.25 0.73 -15.09
CA ARG A 70 -13.99 2.12 -14.69
C ARG A 70 -13.85 2.22 -13.18
N VAL A 71 -12.71 1.80 -12.66
CA VAL A 71 -12.47 1.77 -11.22
C VAL A 71 -11.80 3.06 -10.77
N ALA A 72 -12.26 3.58 -9.64
CA ALA A 72 -11.62 4.68 -8.93
C ALA A 72 -11.35 4.31 -7.47
N SER A 73 -10.37 4.95 -6.82
CA SER A 73 -10.05 4.71 -5.42
C SER A 73 -9.85 6.01 -4.66
N LEU A 74 -10.42 6.08 -3.45
CA LEU A 74 -10.26 7.22 -2.53
C LEU A 74 -9.13 7.02 -1.51
N TYR A 75 -8.28 6.01 -1.72
CA TYR A 75 -7.11 5.76 -0.90
C TYR A 75 -5.96 5.20 -1.75
N GLY A 76 -4.82 5.91 -1.78
CA GLY A 76 -3.69 5.60 -2.64
C GLY A 76 -3.13 4.18 -2.44
N SER A 77 -3.09 3.68 -1.20
CA SER A 77 -2.67 2.29 -0.94
C SER A 77 -3.61 1.26 -1.59
N PHE A 78 -4.92 1.52 -1.62
CA PHE A 78 -5.89 0.63 -2.27
C PHE A 78 -5.88 0.80 -3.79
N ALA A 79 -5.63 2.03 -4.29
CA ALA A 79 -5.37 2.28 -5.69
C ALA A 79 -4.18 1.45 -6.21
N GLU A 80 -3.09 1.42 -5.44
CA GLU A 80 -1.92 0.60 -5.76
C GLU A 80 -2.24 -0.89 -5.74
N THR A 81 -3.01 -1.38 -4.74
CA THR A 81 -3.42 -2.80 -4.69
C THR A 81 -4.26 -3.18 -5.92
N TRP A 82 -5.17 -2.29 -6.38
CA TRP A 82 -5.92 -2.51 -7.62
C TRP A 82 -5.00 -2.62 -8.86
N VAL A 83 -3.98 -1.76 -8.95
CA VAL A 83 -3.00 -1.80 -10.04
C VAL A 83 -2.11 -3.05 -9.94
N LEU A 84 -1.69 -3.46 -8.73
CA LEU A 84 -0.97 -4.70 -8.49
C LEU A 84 -1.76 -5.95 -8.91
N ALA A 85 -3.09 -5.88 -8.84
CA ALA A 85 -3.99 -6.91 -9.35
C ALA A 85 -4.21 -6.84 -10.89
N GLY A 86 -3.52 -5.94 -11.60
CA GLY A 86 -3.64 -5.77 -13.05
C GLY A 86 -4.78 -4.85 -13.50
N GLY A 87 -5.41 -4.13 -12.56
CA GLY A 87 -6.47 -3.18 -12.85
C GLY A 87 -5.95 -1.83 -13.34
N SER A 88 -6.82 -1.06 -13.97
CA SER A 88 -6.59 0.34 -14.36
C SER A 88 -7.53 1.28 -13.61
N LEU A 89 -7.11 2.54 -13.43
CA LEU A 89 -7.87 3.55 -12.70
C LEU A 89 -8.42 4.62 -13.65
N VAL A 90 -9.62 5.12 -13.34
CA VAL A 90 -10.18 6.35 -13.94
C VAL A 90 -10.07 7.53 -12.98
N GLY A 91 -9.81 7.29 -11.68
CA GLY A 91 -9.61 8.32 -10.68
C GLY A 91 -8.93 7.79 -9.42
N ALA A 92 -8.16 8.65 -8.75
CA ALA A 92 -7.53 8.38 -7.47
C ALA A 92 -7.38 9.64 -6.64
N THR A 93 -7.25 9.52 -5.32
CA THR A 93 -6.88 10.64 -4.43
C THR A 93 -5.40 11.00 -4.56
N VAL A 94 -5.05 12.23 -4.19
CA VAL A 94 -3.70 12.80 -4.41
C VAL A 94 -2.57 12.01 -3.72
N ASP A 95 -2.86 11.30 -2.64
CA ASP A 95 -1.93 10.43 -1.91
C ASP A 95 -1.40 9.26 -2.76
N ALA A 96 -2.15 8.83 -3.80
CA ALA A 96 -1.64 7.86 -4.77
C ALA A 96 -0.36 8.37 -5.47
N VAL A 97 -0.28 9.67 -5.75
CA VAL A 97 0.91 10.31 -6.35
C VAL A 97 1.90 10.76 -5.29
N GLU A 98 1.43 11.52 -4.28
CA GLU A 98 2.30 12.21 -3.33
C GLU A 98 2.94 11.26 -2.30
N GLU A 99 2.21 10.22 -1.88
CA GLU A 99 2.67 9.29 -0.84
C GLU A 99 3.09 7.93 -1.41
N ARG A 100 2.41 7.46 -2.48
CA ARG A 100 2.71 6.15 -3.10
C ARG A 100 3.63 6.26 -4.31
N GLY A 101 3.86 7.48 -4.84
CA GLY A 101 4.69 7.70 -6.02
C GLY A 101 4.13 7.05 -7.29
N MET A 102 2.81 6.80 -7.34
CA MET A 102 2.18 6.17 -8.51
C MET A 102 2.22 7.13 -9.70
N GLU A 103 2.60 6.60 -10.85
CA GLU A 103 2.47 7.31 -12.12
C GLU A 103 1.06 7.05 -12.68
N LEU A 104 0.16 8.01 -12.45
CA LEU A 104 -1.20 7.93 -12.98
C LEU A 104 -1.18 8.21 -14.48
N GLY A 105 -1.85 7.35 -15.26
CA GLY A 105 -1.96 7.52 -16.71
C GLY A 105 -2.71 8.78 -17.13
N ASP A 106 -2.56 9.18 -18.41
CA ASP A 106 -3.30 10.28 -19.00
C ASP A 106 -4.82 10.05 -18.87
N GLY A 107 -5.53 11.03 -18.29
CA GLY A 107 -6.98 10.97 -18.11
C GLY A 107 -7.46 10.35 -16.79
N VAL A 108 -6.58 9.96 -15.88
CA VAL A 108 -6.96 9.60 -14.50
C VAL A 108 -7.23 10.87 -13.71
N ALA A 109 -8.44 10.99 -13.18
CA ALA A 109 -8.86 12.18 -12.42
C ALA A 109 -8.28 12.18 -11.00
N LEU A 110 -7.90 13.36 -10.49
CA LEU A 110 -7.60 13.54 -9.07
C LEU A 110 -8.89 13.83 -8.30
N LEU A 111 -9.23 12.98 -7.35
CA LEU A 111 -10.52 12.96 -6.65
C LEU A 111 -10.49 13.67 -5.29
N GLY A 112 -9.57 14.61 -5.09
CA GLY A 112 -9.32 15.27 -3.83
C GLY A 112 -8.32 14.55 -2.94
N SER A 113 -8.30 14.86 -1.65
CA SER A 113 -7.45 14.17 -0.67
C SER A 113 -8.19 13.02 0.01
N VAL A 114 -7.43 12.15 0.68
CA VAL A 114 -7.98 11.01 1.47
C VAL A 114 -9.02 11.47 2.50
N LYS A 115 -8.80 12.63 3.15
CA LYS A 115 -9.68 13.18 4.20
C LYS A 115 -10.73 14.16 3.69
N GLU A 116 -10.57 14.64 2.46
CA GLU A 116 -11.47 15.57 1.79
C GLU A 116 -11.66 15.13 0.33
N PRO A 117 -12.34 13.98 0.09
CA PRO A 117 -12.65 13.54 -1.27
C PRO A 117 -13.63 14.50 -1.93
N ASN A 118 -13.45 14.73 -3.24
CA ASN A 118 -14.29 15.64 -4.00
C ASN A 118 -15.41 14.87 -4.73
N LEU A 119 -16.64 14.97 -4.21
CA LEU A 119 -17.80 14.26 -4.77
C LEU A 119 -18.10 14.67 -6.23
N GLU A 120 -17.89 15.94 -6.60
CA GLU A 120 -18.13 16.42 -7.96
C GLU A 120 -17.16 15.77 -8.96
N GLU A 121 -15.88 15.66 -8.58
CA GLU A 121 -14.85 14.99 -9.40
C GLU A 121 -15.10 13.48 -9.47
N ILE A 122 -15.57 12.86 -8.38
CA ILE A 122 -15.94 11.44 -8.38
C ILE A 122 -17.09 11.19 -9.36
N ILE A 123 -18.15 12.00 -9.32
CA ILE A 123 -19.28 11.91 -10.25
C ILE A 123 -18.83 12.16 -11.70
N ALA A 124 -17.93 13.14 -11.92
CA ALA A 124 -17.41 13.47 -13.25
C ALA A 124 -16.52 12.35 -13.82
N ALA A 125 -15.79 11.62 -12.97
CA ALA A 125 -15.00 10.47 -13.35
C ALA A 125 -15.86 9.26 -13.76
N ASP A 126 -17.15 9.25 -13.38
CA ASP A 126 -18.14 8.23 -13.73
C ASP A 126 -17.62 6.79 -13.53
N PRO A 127 -17.21 6.41 -12.29
CA PRO A 127 -16.75 5.07 -12.01
C PRO A 127 -17.91 4.09 -11.93
N ASP A 128 -17.71 2.87 -12.41
CA ASP A 128 -18.61 1.74 -12.22
C ASP A 128 -18.27 0.92 -10.96
N PHE A 129 -17.10 1.21 -10.36
CA PHE A 129 -16.73 0.74 -9.04
C PHE A 129 -15.80 1.73 -8.33
N LEU A 130 -16.14 2.10 -7.07
CA LEU A 130 -15.36 3.00 -6.24
C LEU A 130 -14.86 2.28 -4.99
N ILE A 131 -13.55 2.31 -4.76
CA ILE A 131 -12.86 1.67 -3.64
C ILE A 131 -12.63 2.71 -2.54
N LEU A 132 -13.11 2.43 -1.31
CA LEU A 132 -13.03 3.31 -0.15
C LEU A 132 -12.40 2.62 1.06
N SER A 133 -11.89 3.42 1.99
CA SER A 133 -11.43 2.93 3.29
C SER A 133 -12.54 2.98 4.34
N ALA A 134 -12.70 1.88 5.09
CA ALA A 134 -13.60 1.79 6.23
C ALA A 134 -13.12 2.58 7.45
N ASP A 135 -11.84 3.00 7.48
CA ASP A 135 -11.20 3.65 8.62
C ASP A 135 -11.15 5.19 8.48
N ILE A 136 -11.63 5.73 7.36
CA ILE A 136 -11.59 7.16 7.07
C ILE A 136 -13.01 7.72 7.14
N ALA A 137 -13.31 8.43 8.24
CA ALA A 137 -14.65 8.93 8.52
C ALA A 137 -15.25 9.73 7.35
N ALA A 138 -14.46 10.61 6.71
CA ALA A 138 -14.93 11.40 5.57
C ALA A 138 -15.39 10.53 4.37
N GLN A 139 -14.79 9.35 4.18
CA GLN A 139 -15.18 8.41 3.13
C GLN A 139 -16.44 7.62 3.54
N VAL A 140 -16.52 7.21 4.81
CA VAL A 140 -17.72 6.54 5.36
C VAL A 140 -18.93 7.47 5.30
N ASP A 141 -18.77 8.73 5.63
CA ASP A 141 -19.84 9.74 5.60
C ASP A 141 -20.36 10.03 4.17
N MET A 142 -19.64 9.62 3.12
CA MET A 142 -20.09 9.76 1.73
C MET A 142 -21.09 8.69 1.28
N HIS A 143 -21.33 7.63 2.08
CA HIS A 143 -22.17 6.48 1.69
C HIS A 143 -23.53 6.87 1.06
N ASP A 144 -24.29 7.71 1.75
CA ASP A 144 -25.63 8.12 1.29
C ASP A 144 -25.55 8.96 -0.01
N ALA A 145 -24.55 9.81 -0.14
CA ALA A 145 -24.33 10.62 -1.34
C ALA A 145 -23.95 9.77 -2.55
N LEU A 146 -23.03 8.80 -2.38
CA LEU A 146 -22.61 7.87 -3.42
C LEU A 146 -23.76 6.95 -3.84
N THR A 147 -24.52 6.44 -2.88
CA THR A 147 -25.73 5.63 -3.13
C THR A 147 -26.76 6.43 -3.91
N SER A 148 -27.00 7.70 -3.53
CA SER A 148 -27.96 8.57 -4.22
C SER A 148 -27.49 8.92 -5.64
N ALA A 149 -26.18 9.02 -5.87
CA ALA A 149 -25.58 9.22 -7.18
C ALA A 149 -25.58 7.94 -8.04
N GLY A 150 -25.92 6.79 -7.45
CA GLY A 150 -25.91 5.49 -8.15
C GLY A 150 -24.51 4.95 -8.43
N ILE A 151 -23.50 5.36 -7.67
CA ILE A 151 -22.12 4.92 -7.80
C ILE A 151 -21.90 3.64 -6.97
N PRO A 152 -21.64 2.47 -7.60
CA PRO A 152 -21.30 1.25 -6.89
C PRO A 152 -19.98 1.44 -6.13
N HIS A 153 -19.97 1.09 -4.84
CA HIS A 153 -18.81 1.30 -3.99
C HIS A 153 -18.69 0.24 -2.91
N ALA A 154 -17.47 0.04 -2.42
CA ALA A 154 -17.16 -0.87 -1.33
C ALA A 154 -16.11 -0.28 -0.40
N TYR A 155 -16.23 -0.62 0.88
CA TYR A 155 -15.31 -0.26 1.93
C TYR A 155 -14.36 -1.42 2.24
N TYR A 156 -13.07 -1.12 2.25
CA TYR A 156 -12.03 -2.09 2.62
C TYR A 156 -11.32 -1.64 3.89
N ARG A 157 -10.83 -2.63 4.64
CA ARG A 157 -9.93 -2.44 5.79
C ARG A 157 -8.75 -3.38 5.63
N VAL A 158 -7.56 -2.85 5.89
CA VAL A 158 -6.32 -3.62 5.86
C VAL A 158 -5.53 -3.26 7.11
N ASP A 159 -5.57 -4.12 8.13
CA ASP A 159 -4.84 -3.94 9.38
C ASP A 159 -3.61 -4.85 9.44
N GLY A 160 -3.62 -5.96 8.71
CA GLY A 160 -2.53 -6.92 8.62
C GLY A 160 -2.36 -7.50 7.21
N VAL A 161 -1.36 -8.36 7.05
CA VAL A 161 -1.05 -9.01 5.77
C VAL A 161 -2.21 -9.86 5.26
N SER A 162 -2.95 -10.54 6.15
CA SER A 162 -4.11 -11.35 5.77
C SER A 162 -5.22 -10.54 5.10
N ASP A 163 -5.45 -9.30 5.56
CA ASP A 163 -6.46 -8.42 4.95
C ASP A 163 -6.01 -7.94 3.57
N TYR A 164 -4.71 -7.62 3.43
CA TYR A 164 -4.12 -7.30 2.14
C TYR A 164 -4.27 -8.45 1.14
N LEU A 165 -3.96 -9.68 1.56
CA LEU A 165 -4.09 -10.87 0.71
C LEU A 165 -5.54 -11.10 0.27
N ALA A 166 -6.50 -10.98 1.18
CA ALA A 166 -7.92 -11.15 0.87
C ALA A 166 -8.41 -10.09 -0.14
N MET A 167 -7.97 -8.83 0.03
CA MET A 167 -8.30 -7.73 -0.88
C MET A 167 -7.65 -7.94 -2.25
N LEU A 168 -6.37 -8.30 -2.30
CA LEU A 168 -5.64 -8.56 -3.55
C LEU A 168 -6.22 -9.76 -4.30
N GLU A 169 -6.56 -10.85 -3.59
CA GLU A 169 -7.20 -12.03 -4.19
C GLU A 169 -8.52 -11.67 -4.86
N GLN A 170 -9.37 -10.92 -4.17
CA GLN A 170 -10.63 -10.43 -4.73
C GLN A 170 -10.40 -9.57 -5.99
N PHE A 171 -9.43 -8.66 -5.96
CA PHE A 171 -9.11 -7.82 -7.11
C PHE A 171 -8.52 -8.63 -8.28
N CYS A 172 -7.67 -9.62 -8.00
CA CYS A 172 -7.17 -10.52 -9.03
C CYS A 172 -8.27 -11.39 -9.65
N GLN A 173 -9.27 -11.81 -8.88
CA GLN A 173 -10.47 -12.48 -9.41
C GLN A 173 -11.28 -11.55 -10.33
N MET A 174 -11.43 -10.26 -9.97
CA MET A 174 -12.09 -9.26 -10.80
C MET A 174 -11.37 -9.01 -12.11
N THR A 175 -10.04 -8.93 -12.09
CA THR A 175 -9.22 -8.67 -13.28
C THR A 175 -8.92 -9.92 -14.09
N GLY A 176 -9.17 -11.12 -13.54
CA GLY A 176 -8.82 -12.40 -14.15
C GLY A 176 -7.30 -12.67 -14.17
N ARG A 177 -6.54 -12.04 -13.26
CA ARG A 177 -5.08 -12.09 -13.17
C ARG A 177 -4.62 -12.88 -11.94
N GLU A 178 -4.94 -14.17 -11.92
CA GLU A 178 -4.48 -15.08 -10.84
C GLU A 178 -2.96 -15.16 -10.73
N ASP A 179 -2.24 -14.96 -11.85
CA ASP A 179 -0.79 -14.87 -11.90
C ASP A 179 -0.23 -13.73 -11.02
N LEU A 180 -0.94 -12.60 -10.96
CA LEU A 180 -0.55 -11.47 -10.11
C LEU A 180 -0.86 -11.71 -8.62
N TYR A 181 -1.84 -12.55 -8.30
CA TYR A 181 -2.02 -13.00 -6.93
C TYR A 181 -0.88 -13.92 -6.47
N GLU A 182 -0.38 -14.79 -7.35
CA GLU A 182 0.81 -15.60 -7.06
C GLU A 182 2.04 -14.69 -6.82
N GLU A 183 2.24 -13.66 -7.66
CA GLU A 183 3.38 -12.75 -7.59
C GLU A 183 3.31 -11.77 -6.40
N ASN A 184 2.19 -11.04 -6.26
CA ASN A 184 2.06 -9.93 -5.31
C ASN A 184 1.37 -10.35 -3.99
N GLY A 185 0.85 -11.57 -3.89
CA GLY A 185 0.17 -12.12 -2.73
C GLY A 185 0.92 -13.29 -2.12
N LEU A 186 0.89 -14.47 -2.77
CA LEU A 186 1.46 -15.69 -2.20
C LEU A 186 2.97 -15.62 -2.01
N ALA A 187 3.71 -14.97 -2.92
CA ALA A 187 5.14 -14.74 -2.74
C ALA A 187 5.42 -13.84 -1.53
N VAL A 188 4.62 -12.79 -1.35
CA VAL A 188 4.71 -11.89 -0.18
C VAL A 188 4.39 -12.63 1.12
N GLN A 189 3.35 -13.47 1.14
CA GLN A 189 3.04 -14.31 2.31
C GLN A 189 4.21 -15.25 2.64
N ALA A 190 4.81 -15.88 1.63
CA ALA A 190 5.95 -16.77 1.85
C ALA A 190 7.18 -16.03 2.43
N GLU A 191 7.38 -14.77 2.08
CA GLU A 191 8.41 -13.91 2.70
C GLU A 191 8.11 -13.65 4.17
N VAL A 192 6.87 -13.30 4.51
CA VAL A 192 6.41 -13.10 5.89
C VAL A 192 6.57 -14.38 6.71
N ASP A 193 6.09 -15.51 6.18
CA ASP A 193 6.17 -16.81 6.87
C ASP A 193 7.62 -17.19 7.18
N ARG A 194 8.55 -16.96 6.24
CA ARG A 194 9.98 -17.23 6.44
C ARG A 194 10.56 -16.38 7.57
N VAL A 195 10.18 -15.09 7.65
CA VAL A 195 10.64 -14.22 8.74
C VAL A 195 10.10 -14.70 10.08
N LEU A 196 8.80 -15.03 10.15
CA LEU A 196 8.16 -15.52 11.36
C LEU A 196 8.76 -16.87 11.82
N GLU A 197 9.06 -17.77 10.89
CA GLU A 197 9.73 -19.06 11.19
C GLU A 197 11.13 -18.82 11.77
N ALA A 198 11.88 -17.86 11.24
CA ALA A 198 13.22 -17.55 11.72
C ALA A 198 13.25 -17.03 13.15
N VAL A 199 12.22 -16.29 13.59
CA VAL A 199 12.20 -15.64 14.92
C VAL A 199 11.37 -16.38 15.97
N GLN A 200 10.73 -17.50 15.63
CA GLN A 200 9.75 -18.18 16.49
C GLN A 200 10.26 -18.62 17.87
N ASP A 201 11.55 -18.91 17.99
CA ASP A 201 12.19 -19.41 19.20
C ASP A 201 13.04 -18.33 19.91
N GLU A 202 12.97 -17.08 19.44
CA GLU A 202 13.76 -15.98 19.98
C GLU A 202 13.16 -15.36 21.24
N PRO A 203 13.97 -14.64 22.05
CA PRO A 203 13.46 -13.89 23.21
C PRO A 203 12.40 -12.87 22.81
N HIS A 204 11.49 -12.54 23.73
CA HIS A 204 10.42 -11.56 23.54
C HIS A 204 10.88 -10.20 24.11
N PRO A 205 11.47 -9.29 23.30
CA PRO A 205 11.92 -8.00 23.78
C PRO A 205 10.73 -7.10 24.10
N THR A 206 10.89 -6.24 25.10
CA THR A 206 9.90 -5.22 25.44
C THR A 206 10.02 -4.03 24.49
N VAL A 207 8.90 -3.56 23.95
CA VAL A 207 8.89 -2.47 22.99
C VAL A 207 7.88 -1.38 23.35
N LEU A 208 8.19 -0.15 23.02
CA LEU A 208 7.25 0.97 23.00
C LEU A 208 7.10 1.46 21.56
N LEU A 209 5.89 1.40 21.02
CA LEU A 209 5.57 1.97 19.72
C LEU A 209 4.90 3.34 19.91
N LEU A 210 5.48 4.38 19.33
CA LEU A 210 4.97 5.74 19.35
C LEU A 210 4.55 6.18 17.95
N ARG A 211 3.38 6.85 17.87
CA ARG A 211 2.98 7.61 16.70
C ARG A 211 3.13 9.09 17.02
N ALA A 212 4.12 9.74 16.38
CA ALA A 212 4.42 11.15 16.54
C ALA A 212 3.76 11.99 15.43
N PHE A 213 3.27 13.17 15.80
CA PHE A 213 2.70 14.17 14.92
C PHE A 213 3.06 15.59 15.44
N SER A 214 2.90 16.63 14.63
CA SER A 214 3.38 17.98 14.93
C SER A 214 2.90 18.58 16.26
N SER A 215 1.85 18.03 16.88
CA SER A 215 1.25 18.55 18.12
C SER A 215 1.16 17.50 19.23
N GLY A 216 1.78 16.32 19.08
CA GLY A 216 1.68 15.26 20.06
C GLY A 216 2.39 13.98 19.69
N ALA A 217 2.40 13.04 20.64
CA ALA A 217 2.74 11.65 20.41
C ALA A 217 1.72 10.78 21.15
N LYS A 218 1.45 9.59 20.60
CA LYS A 218 0.59 8.58 21.23
C LYS A 218 1.25 7.22 21.15
N ALA A 219 1.21 6.49 22.24
CA ALA A 219 1.56 5.09 22.21
C ALA A 219 0.52 4.30 21.39
N LYS A 220 0.97 3.23 20.74
CA LYS A 220 0.16 2.40 19.87
C LYS A 220 0.41 0.92 20.17
N GLY A 221 -0.69 0.16 20.08
CA GLY A 221 -0.68 -1.30 20.15
C GLY A 221 -1.06 -1.91 18.80
N ASP A 222 -1.85 -2.98 18.85
CA ASP A 222 -2.35 -3.72 17.68
C ASP A 222 -3.36 -2.94 16.83
N ASP A 223 -3.79 -1.78 17.29
CA ASP A 223 -4.56 -0.81 16.50
C ASP A 223 -3.70 -0.06 15.46
N ASN A 224 -2.45 -0.49 15.29
CA ASN A 224 -1.49 0.08 14.36
C ASN A 224 -0.74 -1.01 13.60
N LEU A 225 -0.50 -0.80 12.32
CA LEU A 225 0.21 -1.75 11.44
C LEU A 225 1.56 -2.20 12.01
N ALA A 226 2.40 -1.27 12.49
CA ALA A 226 3.68 -1.61 13.10
C ALA A 226 3.49 -2.42 14.38
N GLY A 227 2.44 -2.13 15.18
CA GLY A 227 2.10 -2.88 16.38
C GLY A 227 1.71 -4.33 16.08
N VAL A 228 0.91 -4.55 15.03
CA VAL A 228 0.57 -5.90 14.55
C VAL A 228 1.84 -6.67 14.19
N ILE A 229 2.75 -6.08 13.41
CA ILE A 229 4.01 -6.74 13.00
C ILE A 229 4.88 -7.02 14.24
N LEU A 230 5.04 -6.07 15.16
CA LEU A 230 5.83 -6.27 16.39
C LEU A 230 5.29 -7.43 17.23
N ARG A 231 3.96 -7.51 17.41
CA ARG A 231 3.32 -8.64 18.09
C ARG A 231 3.59 -9.96 17.38
N ASP A 232 3.42 -10.01 16.06
CA ASP A 232 3.62 -11.22 15.27
C ASP A 232 5.09 -11.70 15.31
N LEU A 233 6.04 -10.77 15.46
CA LEU A 233 7.46 -11.06 15.69
C LEU A 233 7.79 -11.43 17.14
N GLY A 234 6.80 -11.49 18.04
CA GLY A 234 6.98 -11.91 19.43
C GLY A 234 7.39 -10.79 20.39
N ALA A 235 7.41 -9.52 19.98
CA ALA A 235 7.73 -8.42 20.89
C ALA A 235 6.57 -8.14 21.87
N GLU A 236 6.91 -7.82 23.13
CA GLU A 236 5.96 -7.43 24.18
C GLU A 236 5.79 -5.91 24.20
N ASN A 237 4.64 -5.42 23.72
CA ASN A 237 4.39 -3.98 23.69
C ASN A 237 3.98 -3.49 25.09
N LEU A 238 4.63 -2.42 25.57
CA LEU A 238 4.36 -1.84 26.90
C LEU A 238 2.89 -1.47 27.12
N VAL A 239 2.16 -1.08 26.08
CA VAL A 239 0.74 -0.71 26.21
C VAL A 239 -0.15 -1.86 26.66
N GLU A 240 0.28 -3.12 26.51
CA GLU A 240 -0.46 -4.29 27.00
C GLU A 240 -0.46 -4.38 28.54
N GLN A 241 0.58 -3.85 29.19
CA GLN A 241 0.74 -3.82 30.62
C GLN A 241 0.44 -2.43 31.22
N HIS A 242 0.50 -1.38 30.38
CA HIS A 242 0.36 0.03 30.73
C HIS A 242 -0.66 0.72 29.81
N GLU A 243 -1.94 0.32 29.90
CA GLU A 243 -3.02 0.86 29.04
C GLU A 243 -3.16 2.39 29.12
N SER A 244 -2.73 3.01 30.24
CA SER A 244 -2.69 4.48 30.42
C SER A 244 -1.85 5.19 29.36
N LEU A 245 -0.80 4.54 28.84
CA LEU A 245 0.04 5.09 27.77
C LEU A 245 -0.71 5.29 26.43
N LEU A 246 -1.81 4.57 26.21
CA LEU A 246 -2.66 4.75 25.03
C LEU A 246 -3.43 6.08 25.06
N GLU A 247 -3.75 6.57 26.28
CA GLU A 247 -4.46 7.84 26.46
C GLU A 247 -3.49 9.02 26.44
N ASP A 248 -2.39 8.92 27.21
CA ASP A 248 -1.35 9.94 27.32
C ASP A 248 0.01 9.29 27.56
N VAL A 249 1.01 9.67 26.78
CA VAL A 249 2.37 9.15 26.91
C VAL A 249 3.08 9.85 28.07
N SER A 250 3.01 9.22 29.24
CA SER A 250 3.73 9.67 30.43
C SER A 250 5.20 9.31 30.35
N LEU A 251 6.08 10.32 30.27
CA LEU A 251 7.53 10.09 30.27
C LEU A 251 8.01 9.37 31.57
N GLU A 252 7.37 9.65 32.71
CA GLU A 252 7.71 8.97 33.97
C GLU A 252 7.39 7.47 33.91
N GLU A 253 6.28 7.11 33.26
CA GLU A 253 5.88 5.72 33.08
C GLU A 253 6.79 5.00 32.08
N VAL A 254 7.17 5.64 30.99
CA VAL A 254 8.14 5.11 30.02
C VAL A 254 9.50 4.88 30.66
N ILE A 255 10.00 5.83 31.48
CA ILE A 255 11.27 5.69 32.21
C ILE A 255 11.19 4.55 33.22
N ALA A 256 10.05 4.39 33.92
CA ALA A 256 9.88 3.33 34.91
C ALA A 256 9.79 1.93 34.28
N ALA A 257 9.25 1.84 33.07
CA ALA A 257 9.12 0.59 32.33
C ALA A 257 10.40 0.18 31.60
N ASP A 258 11.23 1.17 31.20
CA ASP A 258 12.56 1.00 30.55
C ASP A 258 12.56 -0.05 29.41
N PRO A 259 11.87 0.20 28.28
CA PRO A 259 11.77 -0.76 27.20
C PRO A 259 13.11 -1.04 26.53
N ASP A 260 13.26 -2.27 25.99
CA ASP A 260 14.43 -2.66 25.18
C ASP A 260 14.50 -1.90 23.86
N PHE A 261 13.33 -1.56 23.26
CA PHE A 261 13.23 -0.81 22.00
C PHE A 261 12.16 0.26 22.08
N ILE A 262 12.42 1.40 21.41
CA ILE A 262 11.42 2.44 21.17
C ILE A 262 11.35 2.66 19.65
N PHE A 263 10.18 2.41 19.08
CA PHE A 263 9.88 2.65 17.67
C PHE A 263 9.00 3.88 17.51
N VAL A 264 9.30 4.73 16.53
CA VAL A 264 8.52 5.92 16.22
C VAL A 264 8.04 5.86 14.77
N VAL A 265 6.73 6.01 14.57
CA VAL A 265 6.12 6.25 13.26
C VAL A 265 5.61 7.68 13.22
N THR A 266 6.02 8.47 12.23
CA THR A 266 5.53 9.84 12.09
C THR A 266 4.25 9.90 11.26
N MET A 267 3.33 10.81 11.62
CA MET A 267 2.07 11.04 10.92
C MET A 267 1.92 12.51 10.53
N GLY A 268 1.26 12.73 9.40
CA GLY A 268 1.00 14.07 8.85
C GLY A 268 1.99 14.49 7.78
N SER A 269 1.81 15.69 7.23
CA SER A 269 2.56 16.22 6.09
C SER A 269 4.00 16.65 6.41
N SER A 270 4.33 16.87 7.69
CA SER A 270 5.67 17.29 8.12
C SER A 270 6.25 16.29 9.11
N GLU A 271 7.19 15.48 8.65
CA GLU A 271 7.98 14.61 9.50
C GLU A 271 8.87 15.42 10.45
N GLU A 272 9.50 16.47 9.95
CA GLU A 272 10.32 17.40 10.76
C GLU A 272 9.56 17.91 11.97
N ALA A 273 8.32 18.41 11.78
CA ALA A 273 7.51 18.94 12.89
C ALA A 273 7.09 17.85 13.91
N ALA A 274 6.93 16.59 13.47
CA ALA A 274 6.68 15.47 14.37
C ALA A 274 7.93 15.10 15.19
N LEU A 275 9.10 15.12 14.58
CA LEU A 275 10.38 14.87 15.26
C LEU A 275 10.75 16.02 16.20
N ASP A 276 10.52 17.29 15.81
CA ASP A 276 10.70 18.46 16.69
C ASP A 276 9.84 18.32 17.96
N TYR A 277 8.62 17.78 17.84
CA TYR A 277 7.79 17.52 19.01
C TYR A 277 8.43 16.48 19.92
N MET A 278 8.97 15.39 19.37
CA MET A 278 9.66 14.34 20.15
C MET A 278 10.89 14.92 20.86
N GLU A 279 11.72 15.68 20.17
CA GLU A 279 12.90 16.31 20.75
C GLU A 279 12.53 17.23 21.92
N GLN A 280 11.53 18.13 21.74
CA GLN A 280 11.16 19.11 22.73
C GLN A 280 10.50 18.52 23.97
N ASN A 281 9.71 17.46 23.83
CA ASN A 281 8.86 16.94 24.91
C ASN A 281 9.38 15.67 25.58
N PHE A 282 10.25 14.91 24.91
CA PHE A 282 10.82 13.65 25.41
C PHE A 282 12.35 13.70 25.48
N GLU A 283 13.03 13.90 24.35
CA GLU A 283 14.47 13.74 24.22
C GLU A 283 15.27 14.83 24.96
N SER A 284 14.69 16.03 25.14
CA SER A 284 15.31 17.11 25.93
C SER A 284 15.38 16.81 27.43
N ASN A 285 14.65 15.80 27.92
CA ASN A 285 14.74 15.37 29.32
C ASN A 285 15.98 14.48 29.52
N PRO A 286 16.89 14.83 30.49
CA PRO A 286 18.09 14.01 30.72
C PRO A 286 17.80 12.54 31.06
N ALA A 287 16.64 12.23 31.66
CA ALA A 287 16.26 10.86 31.97
C ALA A 287 15.91 10.01 30.74
N TRP A 288 15.58 10.65 29.60
CA TRP A 288 15.41 9.95 28.33
C TRP A 288 16.72 9.30 27.86
N ALA A 289 17.84 10.01 28.03
CA ALA A 289 19.15 9.50 27.63
C ALA A 289 19.63 8.32 28.50
N GLU A 290 18.98 8.07 29.66
CA GLU A 290 19.31 6.94 30.55
C GLU A 290 18.50 5.67 30.22
N LEU A 291 17.51 5.75 29.31
CA LEU A 291 16.73 4.59 28.85
C LEU A 291 17.61 3.57 28.14
N THR A 292 17.39 2.28 28.40
CA THR A 292 18.10 1.17 27.75
C THR A 292 18.00 1.29 26.22
N ALA A 293 16.82 1.51 25.68
CA ALA A 293 16.61 1.69 24.24
C ALA A 293 17.45 2.82 23.63
N VAL A 294 17.69 3.92 24.38
CA VAL A 294 18.49 5.05 23.90
C VAL A 294 19.98 4.77 24.00
N GLN A 295 20.43 4.12 25.08
CA GLN A 295 21.84 3.79 25.30
C GLN A 295 22.37 2.73 24.33
N GLU A 296 21.48 1.84 23.85
CA GLU A 296 21.84 0.73 22.98
C GLU A 296 21.53 1.01 21.48
N ASP A 297 21.21 2.28 21.11
CA ASP A 297 20.82 2.70 19.76
C ASP A 297 19.55 2.01 19.25
N HIS A 298 18.63 1.60 20.14
CA HIS A 298 17.35 0.96 19.85
C HIS A 298 16.18 1.95 19.80
N TYR A 299 16.44 3.26 19.77
CA TYR A 299 15.45 4.30 19.50
C TYR A 299 15.39 4.56 18.00
N VAL A 300 14.35 4.03 17.32
CA VAL A 300 14.33 3.88 15.86
C VAL A 300 13.13 4.61 15.25
N LEU A 301 13.41 5.50 14.29
CA LEU A 301 12.41 6.07 13.40
C LEU A 301 12.09 5.08 12.28
N LEU A 302 10.83 4.67 12.17
CA LEU A 302 10.37 3.73 11.17
C LEU A 302 10.02 4.45 9.85
N PRO A 303 10.40 3.89 8.68
CA PRO A 303 10.06 4.46 7.38
C PRO A 303 8.55 4.40 7.14
N LYS A 304 7.96 5.55 6.75
CA LYS A 304 6.51 5.71 6.56
C LYS A 304 5.92 4.76 5.53
N GLU A 305 6.66 4.51 4.46
CA GLU A 305 6.24 3.65 3.36
C GLU A 305 6.03 2.18 3.78
N LEU A 306 6.68 1.76 4.88
CA LEU A 306 6.54 0.40 5.42
C LEU A 306 5.63 0.32 6.65
N PHE A 307 5.45 1.44 7.41
CA PHE A 307 4.83 1.37 8.74
C PHE A 307 3.72 2.42 8.99
N HIS A 308 3.55 3.39 8.10
CA HIS A 308 2.45 4.35 8.16
C HIS A 308 1.44 4.14 7.02
N TYR A 309 1.93 3.99 5.80
CA TYR A 309 1.13 3.59 4.64
C TYR A 309 0.99 2.06 4.62
N LYS A 310 -0.04 1.52 3.97
CA LYS A 310 -0.15 0.07 3.81
C LYS A 310 0.98 -0.42 2.89
N PRO A 311 1.82 -1.38 3.30
CA PRO A 311 3.00 -1.79 2.52
C PRO A 311 2.68 -2.49 1.19
N ASN A 312 1.48 -3.06 1.07
CA ASN A 312 1.01 -3.82 -0.09
C ASN A 312 1.98 -4.97 -0.45
N ALA A 313 2.54 -5.03 -1.64
CA ALA A 313 3.50 -6.08 -2.02
C ALA A 313 4.82 -6.04 -1.22
N ARG A 314 5.01 -5.07 -0.30
CA ARG A 314 6.20 -4.93 0.55
C ARG A 314 5.99 -5.40 2.01
N TRP A 315 4.93 -6.16 2.30
CA TRP A 315 4.72 -6.71 3.64
C TRP A 315 5.90 -7.55 4.12
N GLY A 316 6.48 -8.40 3.27
CA GLY A 316 7.69 -9.17 3.59
C GLY A 316 8.85 -8.29 4.02
N GLU A 317 9.07 -7.16 3.32
CA GLU A 317 10.08 -6.16 3.68
C GLU A 317 9.80 -5.51 5.05
N SER A 318 8.53 -5.20 5.37
CA SER A 318 8.15 -4.62 6.66
C SER A 318 8.45 -5.58 7.82
N TYR A 319 8.10 -6.86 7.68
CA TYR A 319 8.44 -7.88 8.68
C TYR A 319 9.94 -8.07 8.81
N ALA A 320 10.67 -8.21 7.68
CA ALA A 320 12.12 -8.37 7.68
C ALA A 320 12.84 -7.16 8.27
N TYR A 321 12.34 -5.95 8.05
CA TYR A 321 12.93 -4.72 8.60
C TYR A 321 12.91 -4.72 10.14
N LEU A 322 11.75 -4.97 10.76
CA LEU A 322 11.62 -5.01 12.22
C LEU A 322 12.33 -6.23 12.81
N ALA A 323 12.24 -7.39 12.18
CA ALA A 323 12.91 -8.59 12.66
C ALA A 323 14.43 -8.43 12.72
N LYS A 324 15.05 -7.76 11.75
CA LYS A 324 16.51 -7.47 11.75
C LYS A 324 16.93 -6.49 12.84
N ILE A 325 16.03 -5.63 13.29
CA ILE A 325 16.29 -4.72 14.42
C ILE A 325 16.14 -5.44 15.73
N LEU A 326 15.06 -6.23 15.89
CA LEU A 326 14.79 -6.98 17.12
C LEU A 326 15.79 -8.12 17.34
N TYR A 327 16.24 -8.78 16.26
CA TYR A 327 17.05 -9.99 16.25
C TYR A 327 18.22 -9.86 15.25
N PRO A 328 19.20 -8.99 15.50
CA PRO A 328 20.26 -8.66 14.53
C PRO A 328 21.15 -9.87 14.17
N GLU A 329 21.26 -10.87 15.04
CA GLU A 329 21.99 -12.11 14.79
C GLU A 329 21.35 -12.97 13.70
N LEU A 330 20.04 -12.85 13.47
CA LEU A 330 19.29 -13.56 12.42
C LEU A 330 19.25 -12.81 11.08
N ALA A 331 19.89 -11.65 10.98
CA ALA A 331 19.81 -10.81 9.77
C ALA A 331 20.21 -11.54 8.48
N ALA A 332 21.13 -12.51 8.56
CA ALA A 332 21.55 -13.32 7.40
C ALA A 332 20.53 -14.40 7.00
N GLU A 333 19.68 -14.86 7.93
CA GLU A 333 18.63 -15.87 7.69
C GLU A 333 17.34 -15.19 7.20
N ILE A 334 17.07 -14.00 7.71
CA ILE A 334 15.92 -13.19 7.33
C ILE A 334 16.05 -12.67 5.88
N GLY A 335 17.26 -12.41 5.39
CA GLY A 335 17.55 -12.06 3.99
C GLY A 335 17.83 -10.60 3.72
#